data_b1d6c62393dd3184f60f41b73d9ff2d8
#
_entry.id   b1d6c62393dd3184f60f41b73d9ff2d8
#
_cell.length_a   1.000
_cell.length_b   1.000
_cell.length_c   1.000
_cell.angle_alpha   90.00
_cell.angle_beta   90.00
_cell.angle_gamma   90.00
#
_symmetry.space_group_name_H-M   'P 1'
#
loop_
_entity.id
_entity.type
_entity.pdbx_description
1 polymer ?
#
loop_
_entity_poly.entity_id
_entity_poly.type
_entity_poly.pdbx_seq_one_letter_code
_entity_poly.pdbx_strand_id
1 'polypeptide(L)'
;LAGKLLDLSGEAQLHELYLGYDEGRNPYFFQDYKPVKQFDEAYGHGVRALYLYASMADMGTYTGDSTYFKTLEKLWNNITKYKMYLTGGIGSRHKGEAFGEKYELPNVEAYNETCSSIADILWNYKMFRISGEAKYIDICERILYNAFLAGWAQNGCEYNYVNPLESDGEYLYNKGANKRQPWFETSCCPTNISRFIPQI
;
A
#
# COMPACT_ATOMS: atom_id res chain seq x y z
N LEU A 1 -2.41 -5.23 23.52
CA LEU A 1 -1.05 -4.93 23.08
C LEU A 1 -1.05 -4.07 21.80
N ALA A 2 -1.75 -4.49 20.72
CA ALA A 2 -1.79 -3.77 19.45
C ALA A 2 -2.23 -2.29 19.61
N GLY A 3 -3.27 -2.00 20.38
CA GLY A 3 -3.72 -0.63 20.63
C GLY A 3 -2.64 0.25 21.25
N LYS A 4 -1.90 -0.29 22.24
CA LYS A 4 -0.78 0.46 22.84
C LYS A 4 0.33 0.75 21.84
N LEU A 5 0.64 -0.19 20.93
CA LEU A 5 1.65 0.03 19.89
C LEU A 5 1.22 1.12 18.91
N LEU A 6 -0.06 1.15 18.52
CA LEU A 6 -0.60 2.22 17.69
C LEU A 6 -0.62 3.58 18.38
N ASP A 7 -0.92 3.62 19.68
CA ASP A 7 -0.92 4.85 20.47
C ASP A 7 0.50 5.43 20.66
N LEU A 8 1.53 4.55 20.65
CA LEU A 8 2.95 4.94 20.74
C LEU A 8 3.56 5.34 19.38
N SER A 9 2.86 5.09 18.27
CA SER A 9 3.33 5.50 16.95
C SER A 9 3.50 7.01 16.87
N GLY A 10 4.61 7.46 16.28
CA GLY A 10 4.96 8.88 16.20
C GLY A 10 5.59 9.47 17.45
N GLU A 11 5.74 8.70 18.51
CA GLU A 11 6.57 9.04 19.64
C GLU A 11 7.98 8.49 19.40
N ALA A 12 8.95 9.33 19.15
CA ALA A 12 10.31 9.05 18.65
C ALA A 12 11.07 7.85 19.28
N GLN A 13 10.52 7.20 20.29
CA GLN A 13 11.12 6.08 21.02
C GLN A 13 11.19 4.77 20.21
N LEU A 14 10.35 4.59 19.19
CA LEU A 14 10.40 3.39 18.34
C LEU A 14 11.57 3.42 17.34
N HIS A 15 12.10 4.60 17.04
CA HIS A 15 13.26 4.77 16.16
C HIS A 15 14.54 4.08 16.68
N GLU A 16 14.73 4.05 17.98
CA GLU A 16 15.94 3.45 18.58
C GLU A 16 15.96 1.93 18.49
N LEU A 17 14.80 1.29 18.30
CA LEU A 17 14.67 -0.17 18.22
C LEU A 17 15.03 -0.76 16.85
N TYR A 18 15.13 0.06 15.81
CA TYR A 18 15.41 -0.36 14.43
C TYR A 18 16.83 0.01 13.99
N LEU A 19 17.81 -0.19 14.85
CA LEU A 19 19.22 0.05 14.60
C LEU A 19 19.76 -0.92 13.54
N GLY A 20 20.08 -0.41 12.34
CA GLY A 20 20.82 -1.17 11.34
C GLY A 20 20.58 -0.85 9.87
N TYR A 21 19.53 -0.14 9.50
CA TYR A 21 19.31 0.33 8.12
C TYR A 21 19.38 1.84 8.04
N ASP A 22 20.05 2.40 7.02
CA ASP A 22 20.02 3.85 6.77
C ASP A 22 18.60 4.36 6.57
N GLU A 23 17.72 3.53 6.00
CA GLU A 23 16.28 3.76 5.92
C GLU A 23 15.60 3.66 7.29
N GLY A 24 16.21 3.03 8.27
CA GLY A 24 15.72 2.89 9.66
C GLY A 24 15.55 4.22 10.41
N ARG A 25 16.12 5.30 9.90
CA ARG A 25 15.97 6.65 10.42
C ARG A 25 14.87 7.48 9.75
N ASN A 26 14.21 6.93 8.71
CA ASN A 26 13.15 7.64 8.01
C ASN A 26 11.77 7.28 8.63
N PRO A 27 11.21 8.17 9.46
CA PRO A 27 9.94 7.91 10.14
C PRO A 27 8.77 7.71 9.18
N TYR A 28 8.82 8.30 7.99
CA TYR A 28 7.78 8.12 6.97
C TYR A 28 7.79 6.69 6.40
N PHE A 29 8.96 6.10 6.19
CA PHE A 29 9.08 4.73 5.71
C PHE A 29 8.43 3.72 6.67
N PHE A 30 8.58 3.96 7.97
CA PHE A 30 8.02 3.09 9.03
C PHE A 30 6.63 3.49 9.49
N GLN A 31 6.03 4.53 8.94
CA GLN A 31 4.74 5.08 9.37
C GLN A 31 4.75 5.59 10.83
N ASP A 32 5.91 6.08 11.29
CA ASP A 32 6.16 6.54 12.65
C ASP A 32 6.47 8.05 12.73
N TYR A 33 5.96 8.82 11.76
CA TYR A 33 6.22 10.27 11.66
C TYR A 33 5.32 11.13 12.55
N LYS A 34 4.20 10.59 13.01
CA LYS A 34 3.30 11.17 14.01
C LYS A 34 2.29 10.12 14.50
N PRO A 35 1.56 10.38 15.61
CA PRO A 35 0.52 9.47 16.09
C PRO A 35 -0.49 9.14 14.98
N VAL A 36 -0.84 7.86 14.82
CA VAL A 36 -1.68 7.38 13.70
C VAL A 36 -3.04 8.09 13.62
N LYS A 37 -3.62 8.47 14.74
CA LYS A 37 -4.89 9.21 14.81
C LYS A 37 -4.78 10.66 14.29
N GLN A 38 -3.57 11.15 14.05
CA GLN A 38 -3.29 12.50 13.54
C GLN A 38 -2.85 12.49 12.06
N PHE A 39 -2.84 11.31 11.42
CA PHE A 39 -2.52 11.24 10.00
C PHE A 39 -3.54 12.03 9.17
N ASP A 40 -3.05 12.77 8.20
CA ASP A 40 -3.84 13.63 7.32
C ASP A 40 -3.52 13.42 5.84
N GLU A 41 -2.39 12.80 5.56
CA GLU A 41 -1.93 12.49 4.21
C GLU A 41 -1.16 11.16 4.21
N ALA A 42 -1.24 10.41 3.12
CA ALA A 42 -0.51 9.16 2.95
C ALA A 42 0.92 9.44 2.50
N TYR A 43 1.88 8.96 3.29
CA TYR A 43 3.31 9.10 3.04
C TYR A 43 4.05 7.78 3.22
N GLY A 44 5.30 7.75 2.71
CA GLY A 44 6.24 6.68 2.92
C GLY A 44 5.88 5.40 2.16
N HIS A 45 6.30 4.27 2.68
CA HIS A 45 6.18 2.98 2.02
C HIS A 45 4.71 2.55 1.86
N GLY A 46 4.26 2.37 0.61
CA GLY A 46 2.85 2.14 0.28
C GLY A 46 2.26 0.91 0.97
N VAL A 47 2.92 -0.23 0.90
CA VAL A 47 2.41 -1.48 1.49
C VAL A 47 2.28 -1.39 3.01
N ARG A 48 3.30 -0.84 3.69
CA ARG A 48 3.28 -0.68 5.16
C ARG A 48 2.13 0.24 5.58
N ALA A 49 1.97 1.37 4.88
CA ALA A 49 0.90 2.31 5.14
C ALA A 49 -0.48 1.65 5.05
N LEU A 50 -0.75 0.94 3.97
CA LEU A 50 -2.06 0.33 3.74
C LEU A 50 -2.38 -0.80 4.71
N TYR A 51 -1.41 -1.64 5.08
CA TYR A 51 -1.61 -2.64 6.13
C TYR A 51 -1.84 -1.98 7.50
N LEU A 52 -1.16 -0.87 7.79
CA LEU A 52 -1.42 -0.09 8.99
C LEU A 52 -2.85 0.47 8.99
N TYR A 53 -3.30 1.05 7.86
CA TYR A 53 -4.66 1.59 7.74
C TYR A 53 -5.72 0.50 7.91
N ALA A 54 -5.49 -0.69 7.34
CA ALA A 54 -6.34 -1.85 7.56
C ALA A 54 -6.39 -2.25 9.04
N SER A 55 -5.27 -2.19 9.74
CA SER A 55 -5.19 -2.47 11.19
C SER A 55 -5.86 -1.38 12.03
N MET A 56 -5.76 -0.12 11.63
CA MET A 56 -6.48 1.00 12.27
C MET A 56 -8.00 0.82 12.16
N ALA A 57 -8.50 0.31 11.03
CA ALA A 57 -9.93 0.01 10.85
C ALA A 57 -10.39 -1.08 11.84
N ASP A 58 -9.61 -2.15 11.99
CA ASP A 58 -9.90 -3.20 12.98
C ASP A 58 -9.89 -2.63 14.41
N MET A 59 -8.91 -1.81 14.75
CA MET A 59 -8.81 -1.21 16.08
C MET A 59 -9.96 -0.26 16.37
N GLY A 60 -10.35 0.58 15.40
CA GLY A 60 -11.53 1.44 15.53
C GLY A 60 -12.80 0.64 15.80
N THR A 61 -12.98 -0.49 15.10
CA THR A 61 -14.10 -1.41 15.30
C THR A 61 -14.06 -2.05 16.69
N TYR A 62 -12.89 -2.55 17.08
CA TYR A 62 -12.72 -3.25 18.36
C TYR A 62 -12.88 -2.33 19.57
N THR A 63 -12.38 -1.10 19.48
CA THR A 63 -12.40 -0.15 20.63
C THR A 63 -13.62 0.77 20.64
N GLY A 64 -14.35 0.90 19.53
CA GLY A 64 -15.41 1.89 19.36
C GLY A 64 -14.88 3.33 19.20
N ASP A 65 -13.58 3.53 19.05
CA ASP A 65 -12.98 4.86 18.89
C ASP A 65 -13.14 5.38 17.46
N SER A 66 -14.10 6.28 17.28
CA SER A 66 -14.42 6.89 15.98
C SER A 66 -13.30 7.75 15.40
N THR A 67 -12.28 8.10 16.18
CA THR A 67 -11.14 8.89 15.69
C THR A 67 -10.36 8.14 14.60
N TYR A 68 -10.24 6.81 14.73
CA TYR A 68 -9.64 5.99 13.69
C TYR A 68 -10.35 6.14 12.34
N PHE A 69 -11.69 6.06 12.34
CA PHE A 69 -12.48 6.17 11.10
C PHE A 69 -12.39 7.55 10.47
N LYS A 70 -12.39 8.61 11.27
CA LYS A 70 -12.20 9.98 10.76
C LYS A 70 -10.83 10.16 10.11
N THR A 71 -9.80 9.58 10.68
CA THR A 71 -8.46 9.60 10.12
C THR A 71 -8.38 8.77 8.84
N LEU A 72 -8.92 7.57 8.85
CA LEU A 72 -8.94 6.67 7.69
C LEU A 72 -9.71 7.29 6.51
N GLU A 73 -10.81 7.98 6.75
CA GLU A 73 -11.55 8.69 5.71
C GLU A 73 -10.74 9.83 5.08
N LYS A 74 -9.96 10.57 5.86
CA LYS A 74 -9.04 11.58 5.33
C LYS A 74 -7.97 10.95 4.44
N LEU A 75 -7.37 9.86 4.91
CA LEU A 75 -6.34 9.13 4.17
C LEU A 75 -6.89 8.52 2.87
N TRP A 76 -8.10 7.96 2.93
CA TRP A 76 -8.79 7.42 1.76
C TRP A 76 -9.04 8.51 0.71
N ASN A 77 -9.55 9.65 1.12
CA ASN A 77 -9.74 10.79 0.24
C ASN A 77 -8.43 11.32 -0.33
N ASN A 78 -7.35 11.34 0.47
CA ASN A 78 -6.04 11.75 0.00
C ASN A 78 -5.51 10.80 -1.08
N ILE A 79 -5.57 9.49 -0.85
CA ILE A 79 -5.09 8.49 -1.80
C ILE A 79 -5.94 8.51 -3.07
N THR A 80 -7.24 8.32 -2.96
CA THR A 80 -8.12 8.14 -4.13
C THR A 80 -8.22 9.37 -5.02
N LYS A 81 -8.08 10.58 -4.46
CA LYS A 81 -8.15 11.82 -5.23
C LYS A 81 -6.82 12.28 -5.81
N TYR A 82 -5.69 11.92 -5.17
CA TYR A 82 -4.42 12.58 -5.49
C TYR A 82 -3.26 11.62 -5.75
N LYS A 83 -3.32 10.37 -5.29
CA LYS A 83 -2.16 9.46 -5.28
C LYS A 83 -2.44 8.07 -5.88
N MET A 84 -3.67 7.83 -6.31
CA MET A 84 -4.07 6.58 -6.96
C MET A 84 -3.99 6.72 -8.47
N TYR A 85 -3.41 5.73 -9.12
CA TYR A 85 -3.40 5.62 -10.57
C TYR A 85 -4.76 5.16 -11.13
N LEU A 86 -4.94 5.33 -12.43
CA LEU A 86 -6.17 4.95 -13.14
C LEU A 86 -6.54 3.47 -12.91
N THR A 87 -5.55 2.60 -12.82
CA THR A 87 -5.70 1.16 -12.57
C THR A 87 -6.08 0.82 -11.13
N GLY A 88 -6.09 1.80 -10.23
CA GLY A 88 -6.21 1.59 -8.80
C GLY A 88 -4.87 1.28 -8.11
N GLY A 89 -3.76 1.24 -8.85
CA GLY A 89 -2.43 1.08 -8.28
C GLY A 89 -2.00 2.30 -7.48
N ILE A 90 -1.10 2.11 -6.53
CA ILE A 90 -0.53 3.17 -5.71
C ILE A 90 0.97 3.00 -5.52
N GLY A 91 1.64 4.11 -5.16
CA GLY A 91 3.09 4.16 -5.03
C GLY A 91 3.75 4.62 -6.33
N SER A 92 4.20 5.87 -6.37
CA SER A 92 4.82 6.44 -7.56
C SER A 92 6.33 6.35 -7.56
N ARG A 93 6.94 6.21 -6.38
CA ARG A 93 8.40 6.28 -6.20
C ARG A 93 9.02 4.92 -5.95
N HIS A 94 10.06 4.57 -6.72
CA HIS A 94 10.90 3.39 -6.47
C HIS A 94 11.69 3.52 -5.17
N LYS A 95 12.26 4.71 -4.92
CA LYS A 95 12.99 4.96 -3.67
C LYS A 95 12.04 4.91 -2.48
N GLY A 96 12.28 3.97 -1.58
CA GLY A 96 11.44 3.74 -0.41
C GLY A 96 10.10 3.08 -0.72
N GLU A 97 9.88 2.63 -1.96
CA GLU A 97 8.63 1.97 -2.40
C GLU A 97 7.39 2.79 -2.00
N ALA A 98 7.45 4.11 -2.28
CA ALA A 98 6.70 5.12 -1.54
C ALA A 98 5.60 5.81 -2.35
N PHE A 99 4.65 6.38 -1.61
CA PHE A 99 3.78 7.41 -2.16
C PHE A 99 4.61 8.63 -2.60
N GLY A 100 4.20 9.24 -3.72
CA GLY A 100 4.70 10.54 -4.13
C GLY A 100 3.87 11.70 -3.57
N GLU A 101 4.15 12.90 -4.06
CA GLU A 101 3.34 14.09 -3.80
C GLU A 101 1.97 13.99 -4.50
N LYS A 102 1.07 14.93 -4.21
CA LYS A 102 -0.22 15.01 -4.91
C LYS A 102 -0.01 15.13 -6.41
N TYR A 103 -0.67 14.25 -7.18
CA TYR A 103 -0.56 14.17 -8.65
C TYR A 103 0.83 13.80 -9.19
N GLU A 104 1.73 13.34 -8.35
CA GLU A 104 2.98 12.70 -8.79
C GLU A 104 2.67 11.28 -9.24
N LEU A 105 2.27 11.14 -10.50
CA LEU A 105 1.79 9.88 -11.09
C LEU A 105 2.49 9.64 -12.45
N PRO A 106 3.82 9.45 -12.48
CA PRO A 106 4.54 9.12 -13.71
C PRO A 106 4.06 7.79 -14.27
N ASN A 107 4.07 7.63 -15.60
CA ASN A 107 3.60 6.40 -16.26
C ASN A 107 4.70 5.33 -16.33
N VAL A 108 5.86 5.65 -16.91
CA VAL A 108 6.98 4.72 -17.10
C VAL A 108 7.62 4.35 -15.77
N GLU A 109 7.79 5.33 -14.90
CA GLU A 109 8.47 5.18 -13.59
C GLU A 109 7.49 4.87 -12.44
N ALA A 110 6.24 4.57 -12.73
CA ALA A 110 5.28 4.19 -11.71
C ALA A 110 5.75 2.93 -10.97
N TYR A 111 5.82 2.99 -9.64
CA TYR A 111 6.19 1.81 -8.87
C TYR A 111 5.04 0.81 -8.77
N ASN A 112 3.88 1.24 -8.33
CA ASN A 112 2.66 0.45 -8.28
C ASN A 112 2.90 -1.02 -7.88
N GLU A 113 3.38 -1.23 -6.65
CA GLU A 113 3.71 -2.57 -6.18
C GLU A 113 2.48 -3.48 -6.12
N THR A 114 2.61 -4.71 -6.56
CA THR A 114 1.51 -5.70 -6.48
C THR A 114 1.05 -5.93 -5.03
N CYS A 115 1.97 -5.91 -4.06
CA CYS A 115 1.58 -6.01 -2.65
C CYS A 115 0.76 -4.82 -2.17
N SER A 116 0.99 -3.61 -2.69
CA SER A 116 0.18 -2.46 -2.34
C SER A 116 -1.25 -2.58 -2.85
N SER A 117 -1.44 -3.15 -4.05
CA SER A 117 -2.77 -3.46 -4.58
C SER A 117 -3.55 -4.41 -3.66
N ILE A 118 -2.90 -5.47 -3.17
CA ILE A 118 -3.51 -6.41 -2.21
C ILE A 118 -3.87 -5.72 -0.90
N ALA A 119 -2.94 -4.96 -0.34
CA ALA A 119 -3.15 -4.27 0.94
C ALA A 119 -4.27 -3.23 0.84
N ASP A 120 -4.39 -2.55 -0.30
CA ASP A 120 -5.44 -1.56 -0.55
C ASP A 120 -6.82 -2.22 -0.68
N ILE A 121 -6.93 -3.36 -1.37
CA ILE A 121 -8.16 -4.16 -1.40
C ILE A 121 -8.58 -4.55 0.01
N LEU A 122 -7.65 -5.07 0.82
CA LEU A 122 -7.94 -5.49 2.20
C LEU A 122 -8.42 -4.31 3.06
N TRP A 123 -7.79 -3.15 2.93
CA TRP A 123 -8.22 -1.95 3.66
C TRP A 123 -9.59 -1.46 3.20
N ASN A 124 -9.81 -1.31 1.90
CA ASN A 124 -11.10 -0.88 1.36
C ASN A 124 -12.24 -1.85 1.74
N TYR A 125 -11.99 -3.16 1.69
CA TYR A 125 -12.97 -4.15 2.13
C TYR A 125 -13.35 -4.00 3.61
N LYS A 126 -12.37 -3.72 4.49
CA LYS A 126 -12.65 -3.42 5.90
C LYS A 126 -13.48 -2.14 6.07
N MET A 127 -13.15 -1.08 5.34
CA MET A 127 -13.92 0.16 5.33
C MET A 127 -15.36 -0.05 4.87
N PHE A 128 -15.56 -0.86 3.83
CA PHE A 128 -16.89 -1.25 3.39
C PHE A 128 -17.67 -2.00 4.48
N ARG A 129 -17.05 -2.97 5.13
CA ARG A 129 -17.70 -3.73 6.19
C ARG A 129 -18.15 -2.88 7.38
N ILE A 130 -17.46 -1.77 7.61
CA ILE A 130 -17.76 -0.83 8.71
C ILE A 130 -18.87 0.14 8.32
N SER A 131 -18.82 0.69 7.10
CA SER A 131 -19.69 1.80 6.68
C SER A 131 -20.86 1.38 5.80
N GLY A 132 -20.73 0.26 5.05
CA GLY A 132 -21.66 -0.15 4.00
C GLY A 132 -21.61 0.71 2.73
N GLU A 133 -20.65 1.65 2.60
CA GLU A 133 -20.58 2.55 1.47
C GLU A 133 -19.94 1.89 0.25
N ALA A 134 -20.66 1.85 -0.89
CA ALA A 134 -20.24 1.21 -2.13
C ALA A 134 -18.92 1.73 -2.69
N LYS A 135 -18.58 2.99 -2.44
CA LYS A 135 -17.32 3.62 -2.92
C LYS A 135 -16.06 2.80 -2.62
N TYR A 136 -16.05 2.07 -1.50
CA TYR A 136 -14.92 1.23 -1.11
C TYR A 136 -14.85 -0.06 -1.95
N ILE A 137 -16.00 -0.65 -2.25
CA ILE A 137 -16.05 -1.83 -3.13
C ILE A 137 -15.75 -1.46 -4.57
N ASP A 138 -16.16 -0.28 -5.04
CA ASP A 138 -15.79 0.23 -6.36
C ASP A 138 -14.27 0.33 -6.54
N ILE A 139 -13.55 0.73 -5.47
CA ILE A 139 -12.09 0.74 -5.48
C ILE A 139 -11.53 -0.68 -5.43
N CYS A 140 -12.06 -1.58 -4.61
CA CYS A 140 -11.65 -3.00 -4.59
C CYS A 140 -11.78 -3.62 -5.98
N GLU A 141 -12.91 -3.44 -6.65
CA GLU A 141 -13.17 -3.95 -8.00
C GLU A 141 -12.18 -3.39 -9.01
N ARG A 142 -11.95 -2.07 -9.00
CA ARG A 142 -10.97 -1.42 -9.88
C ARG A 142 -9.58 -2.00 -9.72
N ILE A 143 -9.12 -2.12 -8.48
CA ILE A 143 -7.79 -2.67 -8.17
C ILE A 143 -7.72 -4.13 -8.61
N LEU A 144 -8.71 -4.93 -8.24
CA LEU A 144 -8.75 -6.37 -8.51
C LEU A 144 -8.60 -6.65 -10.01
N TYR A 145 -9.43 -6.02 -10.84
CA TYR A 145 -9.46 -6.28 -12.28
C TYR A 145 -8.34 -5.58 -13.07
N ASN A 146 -7.59 -4.69 -12.48
CA ASN A 146 -6.53 -3.95 -13.16
C ASN A 146 -5.18 -4.09 -12.45
N ALA A 147 -4.91 -3.30 -11.40
CA ALA A 147 -3.59 -3.23 -10.78
C ALA A 147 -3.14 -4.58 -10.19
N PHE A 148 -4.06 -5.36 -9.60
CA PHE A 148 -3.75 -6.66 -9.02
C PHE A 148 -3.51 -7.73 -10.08
N LEU A 149 -4.41 -7.86 -11.08
CA LEU A 149 -4.24 -8.85 -12.14
C LEU A 149 -3.01 -8.60 -13.01
N ALA A 150 -2.52 -7.36 -13.12
CA ALA A 150 -1.25 -7.06 -13.77
C ALA A 150 -0.06 -7.73 -13.06
N GLY A 151 -0.20 -8.08 -11.79
CA GLY A 151 0.84 -8.65 -10.95
C GLY A 151 1.33 -10.03 -11.34
N TRP A 152 0.60 -10.78 -12.19
CA TRP A 152 1.06 -12.10 -12.65
C TRP A 152 0.72 -12.35 -14.12
N ALA A 153 1.44 -13.30 -14.74
CA ALA A 153 1.18 -13.77 -16.09
C ALA A 153 0.02 -14.79 -16.11
N GLN A 154 -0.63 -14.91 -17.26
CA GLN A 154 -1.72 -15.90 -17.48
C GLN A 154 -1.28 -17.34 -17.26
N ASN A 155 0.01 -17.66 -17.45
CA ASN A 155 0.58 -18.99 -17.19
C ASN A 155 0.75 -19.28 -15.68
N GLY A 156 0.53 -18.28 -14.80
CA GLY A 156 0.65 -18.43 -13.34
C GLY A 156 2.07 -18.56 -12.78
N CYS A 157 3.10 -18.46 -13.62
CA CYS A 157 4.48 -18.77 -13.24
C CYS A 157 5.43 -17.55 -13.30
N GLU A 158 4.95 -16.40 -13.72
CA GLU A 158 5.75 -15.17 -13.83
C GLU A 158 4.99 -14.00 -13.23
N TYR A 159 5.73 -13.08 -12.62
CA TYR A 159 5.17 -12.01 -11.79
C TYR A 159 5.76 -10.65 -12.13
N ASN A 160 4.95 -9.63 -11.93
CA ASN A 160 5.42 -8.27 -11.73
C ASN A 160 5.46 -7.95 -10.23
N TYR A 161 6.59 -7.43 -9.79
CA TYR A 161 6.71 -6.74 -8.50
C TYR A 161 6.17 -5.32 -8.66
N VAL A 162 6.67 -4.63 -9.68
CA VAL A 162 6.36 -3.26 -10.08
C VAL A 162 5.48 -3.26 -11.33
N ASN A 163 4.47 -2.41 -11.38
CA ASN A 163 3.49 -2.36 -12.48
C ASN A 163 3.39 -0.94 -13.05
N PRO A 164 4.31 -0.53 -13.96
CA PRO A 164 4.19 0.75 -14.64
C PRO A 164 2.95 0.79 -15.55
N LEU A 165 2.47 2.01 -15.87
CA LEU A 165 1.35 2.20 -16.80
C LEU A 165 1.79 2.23 -18.24
N GLU A 166 3.06 2.46 -18.48
CA GLU A 166 3.67 2.56 -19.81
C GLU A 166 4.99 1.79 -19.82
N SER A 167 5.29 1.10 -20.89
CA SER A 167 6.57 0.42 -21.11
C SER A 167 7.19 0.90 -22.42
N ASP A 168 8.42 1.39 -22.34
CA ASP A 168 9.24 1.74 -23.50
C ASP A 168 10.06 0.55 -24.02
N GLY A 169 10.00 -0.60 -23.34
CA GLY A 169 10.75 -1.80 -23.65
C GLY A 169 12.21 -1.79 -23.19
N GLU A 170 12.69 -0.68 -22.64
CA GLU A 170 14.08 -0.50 -22.20
C GLU A 170 14.20 -0.34 -20.68
N TYR A 171 13.28 0.38 -20.05
CA TYR A 171 13.30 0.64 -18.61
C TYR A 171 13.13 -0.62 -17.77
N LEU A 172 14.12 -0.89 -16.93
CA LEU A 172 14.18 -2.10 -16.08
C LEU A 172 13.33 -1.93 -14.82
N TYR A 173 12.03 -1.75 -14.98
CA TYR A 173 11.11 -1.43 -13.90
C TYR A 173 10.94 -2.53 -12.85
N ASN A 174 11.02 -3.81 -13.28
CA ASN A 174 10.63 -4.94 -12.46
C ASN A 174 11.84 -5.58 -11.77
N LYS A 175 12.44 -4.83 -10.80
CA LYS A 175 13.62 -5.27 -10.03
C LYS A 175 14.76 -5.75 -10.94
N GLY A 176 15.12 -4.92 -11.92
CA GLY A 176 16.22 -5.18 -12.85
C GLY A 176 15.80 -5.91 -14.14
N ALA A 177 14.52 -6.05 -14.41
CA ALA A 177 13.99 -6.54 -15.69
C ALA A 177 12.94 -5.57 -16.25
N ASN A 178 12.74 -5.61 -17.56
CA ASN A 178 11.66 -4.89 -18.27
C ASN A 178 10.46 -5.79 -18.58
N LYS A 179 10.35 -6.93 -17.91
CA LYS A 179 9.30 -7.94 -18.10
C LYS A 179 9.01 -8.67 -16.79
N ARG A 180 7.97 -9.49 -16.79
CA ARG A 180 7.68 -10.42 -15.69
C ARG A 180 8.84 -11.37 -15.44
N GLN A 181 9.02 -11.75 -14.17
CA GLN A 181 10.06 -12.66 -13.74
C GLN A 181 9.45 -13.85 -12.99
N PRO A 182 10.05 -15.05 -13.06
CA PRO A 182 9.54 -16.21 -12.35
C PRO A 182 9.71 -16.08 -10.83
N TRP A 183 10.66 -15.29 -10.37
CA TRP A 183 10.94 -15.07 -8.96
C TRP A 183 11.73 -13.79 -8.71
N PHE A 184 11.83 -13.38 -7.44
CA PHE A 184 12.59 -12.23 -6.97
C PHE A 184 13.42 -12.59 -5.76
N GLU A 185 14.54 -11.92 -5.54
CA GLU A 185 15.35 -12.07 -4.33
C GLU A 185 14.51 -11.76 -3.08
N THR A 186 13.76 -10.66 -3.10
CA THR A 186 12.73 -10.36 -2.11
C THR A 186 11.36 -10.76 -2.68
N SER A 187 10.89 -11.94 -2.33
CA SER A 187 9.73 -12.57 -2.95
C SER A 187 8.38 -12.21 -2.31
N CYS A 188 8.18 -10.97 -1.87
CA CYS A 188 6.94 -10.60 -1.18
C CYS A 188 5.71 -10.68 -2.10
N CYS A 189 5.79 -10.19 -3.34
CA CYS A 189 4.64 -10.13 -4.24
C CYS A 189 4.14 -11.50 -4.69
N PRO A 190 4.97 -12.45 -5.19
CA PRO A 190 4.49 -13.78 -5.56
C PRO A 190 3.82 -14.53 -4.39
N THR A 191 4.42 -14.48 -3.22
CA THR A 191 3.87 -15.14 -2.02
C THR A 191 2.59 -14.48 -1.54
N ASN A 192 2.49 -13.15 -1.65
CA ASN A 192 1.29 -12.43 -1.26
C ASN A 192 0.12 -12.70 -2.22
N ILE A 193 0.37 -12.75 -3.52
CA ILE A 193 -0.60 -13.18 -4.54
C ILE A 193 -1.16 -14.56 -4.18
N SER A 194 -0.28 -15.54 -3.94
CA SER A 194 -0.67 -16.93 -3.62
C SER A 194 -1.52 -17.03 -2.36
N ARG A 195 -1.31 -16.16 -1.38
CA ARG A 195 -2.13 -16.11 -0.16
C ARG A 195 -3.46 -15.37 -0.36
N PHE A 196 -3.48 -14.39 -1.24
CA PHE A 196 -4.65 -13.53 -1.42
C PHE A 196 -5.72 -14.19 -2.33
N ILE A 197 -5.31 -14.85 -3.41
CA ILE A 197 -6.24 -15.51 -4.35
C ILE A 197 -7.30 -16.38 -3.65
N PRO A 198 -6.96 -17.25 -2.69
CA PRO A 198 -7.98 -18.08 -2.02
C PRO A 198 -8.93 -17.29 -1.11
N GLN A 199 -8.72 -15.98 -0.94
CA GLN A 199 -9.55 -15.12 -0.09
C GLN A 199 -10.55 -14.28 -0.88
N ILE A 200 -10.43 -14.27 -2.22
CA ILE A 200 -11.36 -13.60 -3.12
C ILE A 200 -12.59 -14.48 -3.32
#